data_0d8cbd5a3c3092b7da6822659b155ec0
#
_entry.id   0d8cbd5a3c3092b7da6822659b155ec0
#
_cell.length_a   1.000
_cell.length_b   1.000
_cell.length_c   1.000
_cell.angle_alpha   90.00
_cell.angle_beta   90.00
_cell.angle_gamma   90.00
#
_symmetry.space_group_name_H-M   'P 1'
#
loop_
_entity.id
_entity.type
_entity.pdbx_description
1 polymer ?
#
loop_
_entity_poly.entity_id
_entity_poly.type
_entity_poly.pdbx_seq_one_letter_code
_entity_poly.pdbx_strand_id
1 'polypeptide(L)'
;MTNITFTIPSVLNGGGGEKKIDVEAGTLSVAFTKISETMGDDFKRRVLNSDGTPRSLINIYINGKNAKFSSGLDTELKENDEIYILPAVAGGSHDTG
;
A
#
# COMPACT_ATOMS: atom_id res chain seq x y z
N MET A 1 -16.63 -8.95 9.76
CA MET A 1 -15.96 -8.10 8.80
C MET A 1 -14.47 -8.21 8.96
N THR A 2 -13.73 -7.96 7.89
CA THR A 2 -12.29 -8.19 7.89
C THR A 2 -11.56 -6.92 8.26
N ASN A 3 -10.89 -6.93 9.39
CA ASN A 3 -10.07 -5.79 9.83
C ASN A 3 -8.62 -6.05 9.48
N ILE A 4 -8.01 -5.09 8.80
CA ILE A 4 -6.61 -5.18 8.40
C ILE A 4 -5.90 -3.89 8.81
N THR A 5 -4.55 -3.94 8.82
CA THR A 5 -3.75 -2.79 9.18
C THR A 5 -2.83 -2.42 8.02
N PHE A 6 -2.91 -1.15 7.60
CA PHE A 6 -1.99 -0.58 6.63
C PHE A 6 -0.84 0.09 7.35
N THR A 7 0.39 -0.22 6.94
CA THR A 7 1.57 0.49 7.42
C THR A 7 2.14 1.32 6.27
N ILE A 8 2.23 2.63 6.47
CA ILE A 8 2.62 3.58 5.45
C ILE A 8 3.89 4.29 5.91
N PRO A 9 5.00 4.17 5.15
CA PRO A 9 6.25 4.82 5.55
C PRO A 9 6.14 6.34 5.42
N SER A 10 7.01 7.05 6.13
CA SER A 10 6.95 8.51 6.18
C SER A 10 7.09 9.15 4.81
N VAL A 11 7.85 8.53 3.90
CA VAL A 11 8.04 9.10 2.55
C VAL A 11 6.74 9.12 1.75
N LEU A 12 5.77 8.31 2.12
CA LEU A 12 4.48 8.24 1.41
C LEU A 12 3.35 8.93 2.18
N ASN A 13 3.57 9.27 3.44
CA ASN A 13 2.50 9.90 4.23
C ASN A 13 2.74 11.38 4.55
N GLY A 14 3.76 11.98 3.95
CA GLY A 14 4.04 13.40 4.15
C GLY A 14 5.03 13.68 5.25
N GLY A 15 5.65 12.66 5.82
CA GLY A 15 6.63 12.81 6.88
C GLY A 15 6.05 12.52 8.24
N GLY A 16 6.85 12.72 9.27
CA GLY A 16 6.36 12.51 10.64
C GLY A 16 6.44 11.09 11.13
N GLY A 17 7.11 10.21 10.39
CA GLY A 17 7.27 8.82 10.79
C GLY A 17 6.27 7.89 10.14
N GLU A 18 6.45 6.62 10.43
CA GLU A 18 5.58 5.55 9.92
C GLU A 18 4.18 5.69 10.50
N LYS A 19 3.16 5.45 9.68
CA LYS A 19 1.77 5.55 10.12
C LYS A 19 1.09 4.20 9.94
N LYS A 20 0.34 3.78 10.96
CA LYS A 20 -0.45 2.55 10.90
C LYS A 20 -1.93 2.93 10.97
N ILE A 21 -2.71 2.41 10.04
CA ILE A 21 -4.13 2.72 9.95
C ILE A 21 -4.92 1.43 9.80
N ASP A 22 -5.91 1.24 10.64
CA ASP A 22 -6.80 0.08 10.56
C ASP A 22 -7.95 0.39 9.62
N VAL A 23 -8.25 -0.54 8.73
CA VAL A 23 -9.40 -0.41 7.83
C VAL A 23 -10.11 -1.76 7.72
N GLU A 24 -11.39 -1.71 7.38
CA GLU A 24 -12.17 -2.92 7.08
C GLU A 24 -12.21 -3.09 5.58
N ALA A 25 -11.74 -4.25 5.09
CA ALA A 25 -11.75 -4.53 3.66
C ALA A 25 -11.62 -6.02 3.41
N GLY A 26 -12.38 -6.52 2.44
CA GLY A 26 -12.30 -7.93 2.08
C GLY A 26 -11.28 -8.23 1.01
N THR A 27 -10.87 -7.23 0.24
CA THR A 27 -9.85 -7.39 -0.81
C THR A 27 -8.88 -6.25 -0.74
N LEU A 28 -7.72 -6.44 -1.35
CA LEU A 28 -6.70 -5.38 -1.41
C LEU A 28 -7.22 -4.15 -2.14
N SER A 29 -8.01 -4.34 -3.19
CA SER A 29 -8.60 -3.23 -3.94
C SER A 29 -9.46 -2.34 -3.05
N VAL A 30 -10.35 -2.94 -2.27
CA VAL A 30 -11.20 -2.19 -1.35
C VAL A 30 -10.37 -1.51 -0.28
N ALA A 31 -9.35 -2.20 0.24
CA ALA A 31 -8.45 -1.62 1.24
C ALA A 31 -7.75 -0.38 0.69
N PHE A 32 -7.27 -0.45 -0.54
CA PHE A 32 -6.59 0.67 -1.17
C PHE A 32 -7.50 1.87 -1.37
N THR A 33 -8.74 1.61 -1.78
CA THR A 33 -9.72 2.68 -1.96
C THR A 33 -9.97 3.40 -0.62
N LYS A 34 -10.15 2.63 0.45
CA LYS A 34 -10.43 3.21 1.76
C LYS A 34 -9.23 3.96 2.31
N ILE A 35 -8.02 3.41 2.18
CA ILE A 35 -6.84 4.09 2.70
C ILE A 35 -6.55 5.36 1.92
N SER A 36 -6.80 5.35 0.60
CA SER A 36 -6.58 6.53 -0.22
C SER A 36 -7.53 7.67 0.16
N GLU A 37 -8.77 7.34 0.48
CA GLU A 37 -9.72 8.35 0.94
C GLU A 37 -9.33 8.91 2.29
N THR A 38 -8.82 8.06 3.18
CA THR A 38 -8.40 8.47 4.52
C THR A 38 -7.17 9.37 4.46
N MET A 39 -6.21 9.03 3.60
CA MET A 39 -4.95 9.76 3.52
C MET A 39 -5.03 11.05 2.69
N GLY A 40 -5.94 11.10 1.72
CA GLY A 40 -6.16 12.31 0.93
C GLY A 40 -5.35 12.37 -0.35
N ASP A 41 -5.37 13.57 -0.98
CA ASP A 41 -4.86 13.74 -2.33
C ASP A 41 -3.35 13.57 -2.46
N ASP A 42 -2.59 14.01 -1.46
CA ASP A 42 -1.13 13.86 -1.52
C ASP A 42 -0.72 12.40 -1.58
N PHE A 43 -1.37 11.56 -0.78
CA PHE A 43 -1.12 10.14 -0.80
C PHE A 43 -1.49 9.55 -2.15
N LYS A 44 -2.65 9.94 -2.68
CA LYS A 44 -3.11 9.44 -3.97
C LYS A 44 -2.11 9.76 -5.07
N ARG A 45 -1.58 10.98 -5.10
CA ARG A 45 -0.61 11.38 -6.11
C ARG A 45 0.68 10.59 -6.03
N ARG A 46 1.10 10.22 -4.82
CA ARG A 46 2.36 9.51 -4.62
C ARG A 46 2.24 8.02 -4.89
N VAL A 47 1.06 7.46 -4.68
CA VAL A 47 0.88 6.02 -4.67
C VAL A 47 0.09 5.50 -5.86
N LEU A 48 -0.85 6.29 -6.37
CA LEU A 48 -1.77 5.83 -7.40
C LEU A 48 -1.55 6.52 -8.73
N ASN A 49 -1.86 5.77 -9.80
CA ASN A 49 -1.99 6.33 -11.13
C ASN A 49 -3.33 7.05 -11.26
N SER A 50 -3.53 7.75 -12.36
CA SER A 50 -4.78 8.48 -12.59
C SER A 50 -6.00 7.57 -12.68
N ASP A 51 -5.80 6.29 -13.00
CA ASP A 51 -6.89 5.31 -13.09
C ASP A 51 -7.17 4.61 -11.76
N GLY A 52 -6.50 5.01 -10.69
CA GLY A 52 -6.72 4.45 -9.37
C GLY A 52 -5.91 3.21 -9.04
N THR A 53 -5.07 2.75 -9.98
CA THR A 53 -4.20 1.61 -9.70
C THR A 53 -2.89 2.07 -9.07
N PRO A 54 -2.21 1.20 -8.27
CA PRO A 54 -0.92 1.57 -7.70
C PRO A 54 0.13 1.83 -8.77
N ARG A 55 0.98 2.80 -8.52
CA ARG A 55 2.09 3.10 -9.43
C ARG A 55 3.04 1.92 -9.49
N SER A 56 3.72 1.78 -10.63
CA SER A 56 4.63 0.64 -10.85
C SER A 56 5.78 0.60 -9.85
N LEU A 57 6.16 1.75 -9.29
CA LEU A 57 7.23 1.82 -8.30
C LEU A 57 6.76 1.59 -6.87
N ILE A 58 5.49 1.29 -6.69
CA ILE A 58 4.95 1.01 -5.36
C ILE A 58 4.83 -0.50 -5.19
N ASN A 59 5.47 -1.01 -4.15
CA ASN A 59 5.37 -2.42 -3.78
C ASN A 59 4.41 -2.58 -2.62
N ILE A 60 3.58 -3.60 -2.69
CA ILE A 60 2.58 -3.88 -1.66
C ILE A 60 2.89 -5.26 -1.11
N TYR A 61 3.03 -5.35 0.20
CA TYR A 61 3.29 -6.61 0.89
C TYR A 61 2.14 -6.93 1.82
N ILE A 62 1.67 -8.16 1.76
CA ILE A 62 0.64 -8.66 2.67
C ILE A 62 1.31 -9.71 3.54
N ASN A 63 1.44 -9.41 4.83
CA ASN A 63 2.13 -10.28 5.79
C ASN A 63 3.54 -10.64 5.32
N GLY A 64 4.21 -9.67 4.70
CA GLY A 64 5.59 -9.84 4.24
C GLY A 64 5.74 -10.43 2.85
N LYS A 65 4.63 -10.77 2.18
CA LYS A 65 4.67 -11.35 0.85
C LYS A 65 4.18 -10.33 -0.18
N ASN A 66 4.96 -10.15 -1.25
CA ASN A 66 4.58 -9.19 -2.28
C ASN A 66 3.29 -9.64 -2.97
N ALA A 67 2.32 -8.73 -3.04
CA ALA A 67 1.00 -9.04 -3.60
C ALA A 67 1.05 -9.44 -5.07
N LYS A 68 2.12 -9.09 -5.79
CA LYS A 68 2.29 -9.51 -7.18
C LYS A 68 2.34 -11.02 -7.34
N PHE A 69 2.79 -11.72 -6.30
CA PHE A 69 2.87 -13.17 -6.31
C PHE A 69 1.60 -13.85 -5.82
N SER A 70 0.59 -13.04 -5.54
CA SER A 70 -0.76 -13.52 -5.23
C SER A 70 -1.68 -13.03 -6.34
N SER A 71 -2.88 -12.55 -5.99
CA SER A 71 -3.84 -12.09 -6.98
C SER A 71 -3.84 -10.57 -7.16
N GLY A 72 -2.75 -9.89 -6.78
CA GLY A 72 -2.67 -8.45 -6.88
C GLY A 72 -3.80 -7.77 -6.12
N LEU A 73 -4.49 -6.84 -6.76
CA LEU A 73 -5.58 -6.10 -6.11
C LEU A 73 -6.80 -6.98 -5.81
N ASP A 74 -6.90 -8.13 -6.45
CA ASP A 74 -8.01 -9.06 -6.18
C ASP A 74 -7.70 -10.00 -5.02
N THR A 75 -6.54 -9.86 -4.39
CA THR A 75 -6.17 -10.69 -3.25
C THR A 75 -7.19 -10.55 -2.13
N GLU A 76 -7.73 -11.67 -1.66
CA GLU A 76 -8.64 -11.68 -0.53
C GLU A 76 -7.85 -11.49 0.76
N LEU A 77 -8.38 -10.65 1.65
CA LEU A 77 -7.74 -10.34 2.91
C LEU A 77 -8.42 -11.10 4.04
N LYS A 78 -7.65 -11.41 5.06
CA LYS A 78 -8.13 -12.11 6.24
C LYS A 78 -8.01 -11.21 7.45
N GLU A 79 -8.71 -11.56 8.49
CA GLU A 79 -8.67 -10.81 9.74
C GLU A 79 -7.23 -10.68 10.24
N ASN A 80 -6.87 -9.45 10.62
CA ASN A 80 -5.56 -9.10 11.15
C ASN A 80 -4.41 -9.13 10.12
N ASP A 81 -4.72 -9.20 8.82
CA ASP A 81 -3.67 -9.09 7.82
C ASP A 81 -2.98 -7.74 7.92
N GLU A 82 -1.66 -7.73 7.72
CA GLU A 82 -0.85 -6.53 7.73
C GLU A 82 -0.39 -6.21 6.31
N ILE A 83 -0.69 -4.99 5.88
CA ILE A 83 -0.33 -4.54 4.54
C ILE A 83 0.70 -3.43 4.65
N TYR A 84 1.84 -3.61 3.98
CA TYR A 84 2.91 -2.63 3.90
C TYR A 84 2.96 -2.07 2.49
N ILE A 85 3.05 -0.76 2.39
CA ILE A 85 3.26 -0.08 1.11
C ILE A 85 4.66 0.50 1.14
N LEU A 86 5.50 0.10 0.19
CA LEU A 86 6.88 0.58 0.13
C LEU A 86 7.19 1.07 -1.27
N PRO A 87 7.82 2.25 -1.41
CA PRO A 87 8.27 2.68 -2.73
C PRO A 87 9.49 1.87 -3.14
N ALA A 88 9.55 1.49 -4.41
CA ALA A 88 10.75 0.90 -4.93
C ALA A 88 11.77 2.02 -5.11
N VAL A 89 12.96 1.84 -4.57
CA VAL A 89 14.01 2.82 -4.72
C VAL A 89 14.72 2.56 -6.03
N ALA A 90 14.43 3.39 -7.00
CA ALA A 90 15.09 3.25 -8.30
C ALA A 90 16.54 3.69 -8.17
N GLY A 91 17.40 2.91 -8.51
CA GLY A 91 18.80 3.19 -8.44
C GLY A 91 19.36 2.96 -7.06
N GLY A 92 19.05 2.76 -6.84
CA GLY A 92 19.42 2.60 -5.85
C GLY A 92 19.92 1.59 -6.08
N SER A 93 19.39 1.54 -6.40
CA SER A 93 19.50 1.16 -6.57
C SER A 93 20.09 0.63 -6.99
N HIS A 94 20.29 0.73 -6.94
CA HIS A 94 20.77 0.50 -7.30
C HIS A 94 21.54 0.32 -7.68
N ASP A 95 21.82 0.25 -7.68
CA ASP A 95 22.41 0.40 -8.02
C ASP A 95 22.95 0.09 -8.32
N THR A 96 23.20 0.05 -8.19
CA THR A 96 23.50 0.02 -8.36
C THR A 96 23.66 -0.09 -8.56
N GLY A 97 23.84 -0.11 -8.42
CA GLY A 97 23.84 0.03 -8.41
C GLY A 97 23.87 -0.14 -8.45
#